data_7b522aa03f8020ab0f5e37db611dc7dc
#
_entry.id   7b522aa03f8020ab0f5e37db611dc7dc
#
_cell.length_a   1.000
_cell.length_b   1.000
_cell.length_c   1.000
_cell.angle_alpha   90.00
_cell.angle_beta   90.00
_cell.angle_gamma   90.00
#
_symmetry.space_group_name_H-M   'P 1'
#
loop_
_entity.id
_entity.type
_entity.pdbx_description
1 polymer ?
#
loop_
_entity_poly.entity_id
_entity_poly.type
_entity_poly.pdbx_seq_one_letter_code
_entity_poly.pdbx_strand_id
1 'polypeptide(L)'
;MKRLVFVLLLAAGPAFAQVTADTPNPLADKPEAVEAGHALFGKMNCAGCHAYDLTGGMGPDLTDNSWQYGGKPGEVYHTIAEGTPRGMPAWKDKMTADEIWQVVSYIQSKKQ
;
A
#
# COMPACT_ATOMS: atom_id res chain seq x y z
N MET A 1 -17.25 43.30 25.01
CA MET A 1 -17.61 41.91 24.70
C MET A 1 -16.45 41.28 23.96
N LYS A 2 -15.78 40.33 24.59
CA LYS A 2 -14.73 39.57 23.93
C LYS A 2 -15.39 38.47 23.10
N ARG A 3 -15.24 38.54 21.79
CA ARG A 3 -15.66 37.45 20.91
C ARG A 3 -14.60 36.35 20.99
N LEU A 4 -14.97 35.22 21.57
CA LEU A 4 -14.16 33.98 21.49
C LEU A 4 -14.24 33.46 20.05
N VAL A 5 -13.12 33.57 19.33
CA VAL A 5 -12.98 32.92 18.04
C VAL A 5 -12.53 31.51 18.33
N PHE A 6 -13.43 30.55 18.20
CA PHE A 6 -13.07 29.12 18.18
C PHE A 6 -12.40 28.84 16.83
N VAL A 7 -11.09 28.69 16.83
CA VAL A 7 -10.39 28.12 15.69
C VAL A 7 -10.59 26.61 15.76
N LEU A 8 -11.49 26.10 14.91
CA LEU A 8 -11.66 24.66 14.74
C LEU A 8 -10.41 24.14 14.02
N LEU A 9 -9.49 23.56 14.76
CA LEU A 9 -8.40 22.77 14.18
C LEU A 9 -9.01 21.45 13.68
N LEU A 10 -9.26 21.40 12.37
CA LEU A 10 -9.55 20.13 11.69
C LEU A 10 -8.28 19.29 11.72
N ALA A 11 -8.21 18.39 12.68
CA ALA A 11 -7.19 17.35 12.65
C ALA A 11 -7.42 16.49 11.40
N ALA A 12 -6.43 16.47 10.49
CA ALA A 12 -6.44 15.51 9.41
C ALA A 12 -6.52 14.12 10.03
N GLY A 13 -7.54 13.31 9.64
CA GLY A 13 -7.67 11.92 10.07
C GLY A 13 -6.44 11.09 9.67
N PRO A 14 -6.27 9.88 10.22
CA PRO A 14 -5.18 8.98 9.83
C PRO A 14 -5.16 8.80 8.32
N ALA A 15 -3.97 8.82 7.70
CA ALA A 15 -3.81 8.71 6.25
C ALA A 15 -4.48 7.44 5.68
N PHE A 16 -4.54 6.36 6.47
CA PHE A 16 -5.22 5.10 6.12
C PHE A 16 -6.73 5.28 5.91
N ALA A 17 -7.40 6.13 6.70
CA ALA A 17 -8.85 6.32 6.65
C ALA A 17 -9.33 7.02 5.37
N GLN A 18 -8.40 7.64 4.61
CA GLN A 18 -8.71 8.42 3.42
C GLN A 18 -8.49 7.66 2.12
N VAL A 19 -7.91 6.45 2.17
CA VAL A 19 -7.64 5.64 0.99
C VAL A 19 -8.87 4.83 0.61
N THR A 20 -9.30 4.96 -0.63
CA THR A 20 -10.39 4.17 -1.21
C THR A 20 -9.86 3.35 -2.40
N ALA A 21 -10.69 2.46 -2.93
CA ALA A 21 -10.35 1.69 -4.13
C ALA A 21 -9.90 2.57 -5.30
N ASP A 22 -10.47 3.77 -5.43
CA ASP A 22 -10.19 4.71 -6.52
C ASP A 22 -9.08 5.72 -6.20
N THR A 23 -8.50 5.67 -5.00
CA THR A 23 -7.41 6.57 -4.64
C THR A 23 -6.18 6.27 -5.50
N PRO A 24 -5.66 7.25 -6.25
CA PRO A 24 -4.42 7.05 -6.99
C PRO A 24 -3.24 6.96 -6.03
N ASN A 25 -2.18 6.28 -6.46
CA ASN A 25 -0.96 6.24 -5.68
C ASN A 25 -0.31 7.64 -5.65
N PRO A 26 -0.20 8.27 -4.46
CA PRO A 26 0.40 9.61 -4.37
C PRO A 26 1.90 9.62 -4.67
N LEU A 27 2.53 8.45 -4.70
CA LEU A 27 3.96 8.27 -5.02
C LEU A 27 4.17 7.73 -6.44
N ALA A 28 3.13 7.71 -7.27
CA ALA A 28 3.26 7.34 -8.68
C ALA A 28 4.32 8.21 -9.36
N ASP A 29 5.07 7.64 -10.29
CA ASP A 29 6.12 8.31 -11.06
C ASP A 29 7.33 8.81 -10.23
N LYS A 30 7.47 8.33 -9.00
CA LYS A 30 8.64 8.63 -8.16
C LYS A 30 9.58 7.42 -8.12
N PRO A 31 10.73 7.47 -8.82
CA PRO A 31 11.68 6.34 -8.82
C PRO A 31 12.18 5.97 -7.43
N GLU A 32 12.36 6.95 -6.56
CA GLU A 32 12.77 6.71 -5.16
C GLU A 32 11.74 5.92 -4.37
N ALA A 33 10.44 6.04 -4.68
CA ALA A 33 9.40 5.24 -4.04
C ALA A 33 9.47 3.78 -4.49
N VAL A 34 9.75 3.52 -5.74
CA VAL A 34 9.95 2.17 -6.27
C VAL A 34 11.14 1.50 -5.58
N GLU A 35 12.25 2.20 -5.44
CA GLU A 35 13.45 1.69 -4.77
C GLU A 35 13.19 1.42 -3.29
N ALA A 36 12.53 2.34 -2.58
CA ALA A 36 12.15 2.14 -1.18
C ALA A 36 11.20 0.96 -1.02
N GLY A 37 10.23 0.81 -1.90
CA GLY A 37 9.30 -0.32 -1.92
C GLY A 37 10.00 -1.65 -2.17
N HIS A 38 11.00 -1.67 -3.03
CA HIS A 38 11.83 -2.86 -3.24
C HIS A 38 12.54 -3.29 -1.94
N ALA A 39 13.14 -2.35 -1.24
CA ALA A 39 13.79 -2.64 0.04
C ALA A 39 12.80 -3.15 1.09
N LEU A 40 11.62 -2.53 1.18
CA LEU A 40 10.56 -2.94 2.10
C LEU A 40 10.00 -4.32 1.76
N PHE A 41 9.88 -4.65 0.48
CA PHE A 41 9.39 -5.95 0.03
C PHE A 41 10.23 -7.10 0.58
N GLY A 42 11.53 -6.94 0.65
CA GLY A 42 12.43 -7.89 1.30
C GLY A 42 12.38 -7.80 2.83
N LYS A 43 12.51 -6.59 3.37
CA LYS A 43 12.58 -6.34 4.83
C LYS A 43 11.33 -6.81 5.56
N MET A 44 10.15 -6.55 5.00
CA MET A 44 8.87 -6.93 5.59
C MET A 44 8.42 -8.35 5.19
N ASN A 45 9.29 -9.09 4.54
CA ASN A 45 9.08 -10.49 4.14
C ASN A 45 7.89 -10.70 3.19
N CYS A 46 7.56 -9.73 2.39
CA CYS A 46 6.59 -9.92 1.30
C CYS A 46 7.07 -11.02 0.33
N ALA A 47 8.38 -11.05 0.09
CA ALA A 47 9.03 -12.06 -0.73
C ALA A 47 8.88 -13.49 -0.19
N GLY A 48 8.64 -13.66 1.11
CA GLY A 48 8.44 -14.99 1.70
C GLY A 48 7.23 -15.72 1.13
N CYS A 49 6.19 -15.00 0.74
CA CYS A 49 5.00 -15.56 0.11
C CYS A 49 4.93 -15.28 -1.39
N HIS A 50 5.40 -14.12 -1.84
CA HIS A 50 5.27 -13.68 -3.23
C HIS A 50 6.52 -13.91 -4.08
N ALA A 51 7.60 -14.44 -3.52
CA ALA A 51 8.93 -14.58 -4.10
C ALA A 51 9.64 -13.25 -4.35
N TYR A 52 10.97 -13.26 -4.45
CA TYR A 52 11.76 -12.05 -4.69
C TYR A 52 11.51 -11.43 -6.07
N ASP A 53 11.13 -12.24 -7.04
CA ASP A 53 10.77 -11.79 -8.39
C ASP A 53 9.26 -11.52 -8.55
N LEU A 54 8.49 -11.59 -7.47
CA LEU A 54 7.05 -11.35 -7.41
C LEU A 54 6.20 -12.39 -8.17
N THR A 55 6.79 -13.47 -8.64
CA THR A 55 6.08 -14.48 -9.44
C THR A 55 5.20 -15.42 -8.61
N GLY A 56 5.27 -15.32 -7.28
CA GLY A 56 4.40 -16.08 -6.41
C GLY A 56 5.03 -17.30 -5.79
N GLY A 57 4.31 -17.86 -4.85
CA GLY A 57 4.63 -19.04 -4.08
C GLY A 57 3.39 -19.41 -3.29
N MET A 58 3.40 -19.25 -1.96
CA MET A 58 2.18 -19.34 -1.17
C MET A 58 1.19 -18.22 -1.51
N GLY A 59 1.72 -17.01 -1.79
CA GLY A 59 0.94 -15.91 -2.31
C GLY A 59 0.89 -15.92 -3.84
N PRO A 60 -0.05 -15.19 -4.44
CA PRO A 60 -0.18 -15.15 -5.89
C PRO A 60 0.95 -14.41 -6.58
N ASP A 61 1.08 -14.64 -7.89
CA ASP A 61 1.90 -13.84 -8.79
C ASP A 61 1.42 -12.40 -8.80
N LEU A 62 2.32 -11.45 -8.58
CA LEU A 62 2.03 -10.01 -8.56
C LEU A 62 2.45 -9.32 -9.86
N THR A 63 2.95 -10.06 -10.84
CA THR A 63 3.42 -9.50 -12.12
C THR A 63 2.38 -9.62 -13.23
N ASP A 64 1.37 -10.46 -13.06
CA ASP A 64 0.31 -10.66 -14.04
C ASP A 64 -0.87 -9.68 -13.83
N ASN A 65 -1.91 -9.80 -14.65
CA ASN A 65 -3.11 -8.97 -14.58
C ASN A 65 -4.27 -9.63 -13.83
N SER A 66 -4.02 -10.73 -13.15
CA SER A 66 -5.03 -11.47 -12.39
C SER A 66 -5.01 -11.06 -10.92
N TRP A 67 -5.91 -10.15 -10.56
CA TRP A 67 -6.00 -9.56 -9.23
C TRP A 67 -7.33 -9.92 -8.57
N GLN A 68 -7.30 -10.87 -7.65
CA GLN A 68 -8.51 -11.36 -6.98
C GLN A 68 -9.25 -10.28 -6.19
N TYR A 69 -8.50 -9.34 -5.57
CA TYR A 69 -9.05 -8.26 -4.76
C TYR A 69 -8.94 -6.90 -5.44
N GLY A 70 -8.68 -6.88 -6.74
CA GLY A 70 -8.52 -5.68 -7.54
C GLY A 70 -7.07 -5.24 -7.68
N GLY A 71 -6.74 -4.73 -8.86
CA GLY A 71 -5.38 -4.31 -9.24
C GLY A 71 -5.18 -2.81 -9.31
N LYS A 72 -6.19 -1.99 -9.00
CA LYS A 72 -6.02 -0.55 -8.91
C LYS A 72 -5.10 -0.21 -7.73
N PRO A 73 -4.34 0.89 -7.78
CA PRO A 73 -3.43 1.26 -6.69
C PRO A 73 -4.09 1.27 -5.31
N GLY A 74 -5.26 1.88 -5.17
CA GLY A 74 -6.00 1.94 -3.91
C GLY A 74 -6.48 0.56 -3.45
N GLU A 75 -6.84 -0.32 -4.38
CA GLU A 75 -7.22 -1.70 -4.07
C GLU A 75 -6.03 -2.51 -3.57
N VAL A 76 -4.87 -2.39 -4.22
CA VAL A 76 -3.63 -3.05 -3.77
C VAL A 76 -3.20 -2.52 -2.40
N TYR A 77 -3.31 -1.21 -2.20
CA TYR A 77 -3.05 -0.59 -0.89
C TYR A 77 -3.92 -1.23 0.21
N HIS A 78 -5.23 -1.34 -0.01
CA HIS A 78 -6.14 -1.94 0.95
C HIS A 78 -5.81 -3.41 1.23
N THR A 79 -5.46 -4.17 0.21
CA THR A 79 -5.07 -5.56 0.36
C THR A 79 -3.85 -5.70 1.28
N ILE A 80 -2.86 -4.84 1.14
CA ILE A 80 -1.69 -4.83 2.01
C ILE A 80 -2.06 -4.35 3.42
N ALA A 81 -2.78 -3.23 3.51
CA ALA A 81 -3.11 -2.62 4.81
C ALA A 81 -3.99 -3.53 5.67
N GLU A 82 -5.01 -4.12 5.07
CA GLU A 82 -6.04 -4.88 5.78
C GLU A 82 -5.84 -6.40 5.75
N GLY A 83 -4.98 -6.90 4.87
CA GLY A 83 -4.82 -8.33 4.64
C GLY A 83 -6.00 -8.94 3.89
N THR A 84 -5.99 -10.26 3.75
CA THR A 84 -7.01 -10.99 3.00
C THR A 84 -7.55 -12.18 3.80
N PRO A 85 -8.78 -12.64 3.51
CA PRO A 85 -9.33 -13.83 4.14
C PRO A 85 -8.55 -15.11 3.84
N ARG A 86 -7.73 -15.11 2.79
CA ARG A 86 -6.93 -16.29 2.38
C ARG A 86 -5.57 -16.37 3.07
N GLY A 87 -5.26 -15.45 3.97
CA GLY A 87 -4.11 -15.59 4.85
C GLY A 87 -3.01 -14.55 4.69
N MET A 88 -3.14 -13.58 3.79
CA MET A 88 -2.22 -12.45 3.79
C MET A 88 -2.46 -11.61 5.06
N PRO A 89 -1.43 -11.37 5.89
CA PRO A 89 -1.61 -10.57 7.08
C PRO A 89 -1.85 -9.10 6.77
N ALA A 90 -2.49 -8.40 7.69
CA ALA A 90 -2.67 -6.95 7.64
C ALA A 90 -1.38 -6.24 8.08
N TRP A 91 -1.00 -5.18 7.38
CA TRP A 91 0.26 -4.49 7.60
C TRP A 91 0.13 -3.07 8.13
N LYS A 92 -1.09 -2.53 8.24
CA LYS A 92 -1.31 -1.13 8.66
C LYS A 92 -0.76 -0.79 10.04
N ASP A 93 -0.63 -1.78 10.93
CA ASP A 93 -0.08 -1.58 12.28
C ASP A 93 1.45 -1.73 12.33
N LYS A 94 2.08 -2.16 11.24
CA LYS A 94 3.51 -2.42 11.14
C LYS A 94 4.22 -1.53 10.12
N MET A 95 3.48 -0.90 9.24
CA MET A 95 3.99 -0.04 8.18
C MET A 95 3.22 1.27 8.18
N THR A 96 3.89 2.36 7.87
CA THR A 96 3.23 3.64 7.63
C THR A 96 2.47 3.63 6.32
N ALA A 97 1.54 4.56 6.15
CA ALA A 97 0.83 4.73 4.89
C ALA A 97 1.79 4.94 3.71
N ASP A 98 2.81 5.79 3.88
CA ASP A 98 3.82 6.02 2.85
C ASP A 98 4.60 4.76 2.51
N GLU A 99 4.96 3.95 3.50
CA GLU A 99 5.66 2.69 3.27
C GLU A 99 4.79 1.70 2.46
N ILE A 100 3.50 1.62 2.76
CA ILE A 100 2.57 0.80 1.97
C ILE A 100 2.51 1.31 0.53
N TRP A 101 2.39 2.63 0.32
CA TRP A 101 2.40 3.21 -1.01
C TRP A 101 3.72 2.96 -1.77
N GLN A 102 4.85 2.94 -1.07
CA GLN A 102 6.14 2.58 -1.66
C GLN A 102 6.13 1.12 -2.15
N VAL A 103 5.59 0.20 -1.36
CA VAL A 103 5.43 -1.20 -1.78
C VAL A 103 4.49 -1.31 -2.97
N VAL A 104 3.38 -0.59 -2.98
CA VAL A 104 2.47 -0.51 -4.14
C VAL A 104 3.21 -0.03 -5.38
N SER A 105 4.04 1.01 -5.26
CA SER A 105 4.85 1.54 -6.37
C SER A 105 5.80 0.47 -6.92
N TYR A 106 6.46 -0.26 -6.04
CA TYR A 106 7.36 -1.34 -6.44
C TYR A 106 6.62 -2.45 -7.19
N ILE A 107 5.51 -2.93 -6.64
CA ILE A 107 4.69 -3.97 -7.28
C ILE A 107 4.23 -3.51 -8.67
N GLN A 108 3.73 -2.30 -8.78
CA GLN A 108 3.24 -1.77 -10.06
C GLN A 108 4.35 -1.59 -11.08
N SER A 109 5.58 -1.33 -10.64
CA SER A 109 6.75 -1.26 -11.53
C SER A 109 7.10 -2.59 -12.17
N LYS A 110 6.62 -3.72 -11.62
CA LYS A 110 6.89 -5.09 -12.09
C LYS A 110 5.77 -5.67 -12.92
N LYS A 111 4.69 -4.97 -13.11
CA LYS A 111 3.60 -5.43 -13.99
C LYS A 111 4.07 -5.56 -15.44
N GLN A 112 3.66 -6.65 -16.03
CA GLN A 112 3.88 -6.92 -17.46
C GLN A 112 2.73 -6.42 -18.31
#